data_38252ae6d01af153fb54f37cda7e739d
#
_entry.id   38252ae6d01af153fb54f37cda7e739d
#
_cell.length_a   1.000
_cell.length_b   1.000
_cell.length_c   1.000
_cell.angle_alpha   90.00
_cell.angle_beta   90.00
_cell.angle_gamma   90.00
#
_symmetry.space_group_name_H-M   'P 1'
#
loop_
_entity.id
_entity.type
_entity.pdbx_description
1 polymer ?
#
loop_
_entity_poly.entity_id
_entity_poly.type
_entity_poly.pdbx_seq_one_letter_code
_entity_poly.pdbx_strand_id
1 'polypeptide(L)'
;TGKSIRLNRHHFLSSREPEDMTHLEAVGITDDFTMGYADVAGFRLGTSYPVRWINPVTRRLSSILQHPLTIMDCSLEEKKYMGLSYEEAQAYSLNLIEQVKNVGGELTLLWHNTSAMENSGSYLRKLYSHLLNELAKK
;
A
#
# COMPACT_ATOMS: atom_id res chain seq x y z
N THR A 1 16.92 20.14 5.47
CA THR A 1 15.87 20.17 6.54
C THR A 1 16.43 19.76 7.91
N GLY A 2 17.65 19.20 8.01
CA GLY A 2 18.24 18.72 9.25
C GLY A 2 17.54 17.51 9.90
N LYS A 3 16.52 16.94 9.24
CA LYS A 3 15.78 15.76 9.72
C LYS A 3 16.19 14.52 8.93
N SER A 4 16.37 13.42 9.63
CA SER A 4 16.56 12.08 9.03
C SER A 4 15.28 11.62 8.34
N ILE A 5 15.37 11.20 7.08
CA ILE A 5 14.27 10.57 6.35
C ILE A 5 14.41 9.06 6.56
N ARG A 6 13.34 8.41 7.02
CA ARG A 6 13.33 6.97 7.34
C ARG A 6 12.33 6.17 6.55
N LEU A 7 11.31 6.83 5.97
CA LEU A 7 10.20 6.19 5.28
C LEU A 7 10.36 6.36 3.78
N ASN A 8 10.10 5.31 3.01
CA ASN A 8 10.12 5.31 1.56
C ASN A 8 8.85 4.72 0.97
N ARG A 9 8.48 5.21 -0.20
CA ARG A 9 7.59 4.57 -1.16
C ARG A 9 8.02 4.99 -2.56
N HIS A 10 8.35 4.03 -3.40
CA HIS A 10 8.70 4.30 -4.79
C HIS A 10 7.46 4.73 -5.59
N HIS A 11 7.63 5.75 -6.42
CA HIS A 11 6.60 6.17 -7.37
C HIS A 11 6.31 5.04 -8.36
N PHE A 12 5.05 4.88 -8.73
CA PHE A 12 4.54 3.74 -9.53
C PHE A 12 4.76 2.36 -8.90
N LEU A 13 5.06 2.27 -7.61
CA LEU A 13 5.48 1.04 -6.94
C LEU A 13 6.65 0.35 -7.65
N SER A 14 7.46 1.13 -8.38
CA SER A 14 8.57 0.64 -9.19
C SER A 14 9.82 0.48 -8.32
N SER A 15 10.20 -0.75 -8.06
CA SER A 15 11.41 -1.10 -7.32
C SER A 15 12.13 -2.23 -8.03
N ARG A 16 13.46 -2.12 -8.12
CA ARG A 16 14.33 -3.17 -8.63
C ARG A 16 15.11 -3.79 -7.47
N GLU A 17 14.91 -5.06 -7.28
CA GLU A 17 15.64 -5.81 -6.26
C GLU A 17 16.86 -6.54 -6.87
N PRO A 18 17.98 -6.58 -6.16
CA PRO A 18 18.21 -6.06 -4.79
C PRO A 18 18.72 -4.61 -4.73
N GLU A 19 18.93 -3.94 -5.87
CA GLU A 19 19.67 -2.69 -5.96
C GLU A 19 19.00 -1.57 -5.17
N ASP A 20 17.71 -1.34 -5.41
CA ASP A 20 16.99 -0.21 -4.77
C ASP A 20 16.90 -0.39 -3.25
N MET A 21 16.60 -1.61 -2.78
CA MET A 21 16.54 -1.90 -1.35
C MET A 21 17.93 -1.75 -0.68
N THR A 22 18.99 -2.14 -1.37
CA THR A 22 20.36 -1.95 -0.88
C THR A 22 20.71 -0.46 -0.77
N HIS A 23 20.30 0.35 -1.75
CA HIS A 23 20.52 1.80 -1.71
C HIS A 23 19.70 2.46 -0.59
N LEU A 24 18.43 2.06 -0.42
CA LEU A 24 17.58 2.57 0.66
C LEU A 24 18.20 2.28 2.03
N GLU A 25 18.70 1.09 2.24
CA GLU A 25 19.37 0.71 3.49
C GLU A 25 20.64 1.56 3.72
N ALA A 26 21.44 1.77 2.67
CA ALA A 26 22.69 2.55 2.75
C ALA A 26 22.43 4.03 3.10
N VAL A 27 21.28 4.61 2.73
CA VAL A 27 20.93 5.99 3.07
C VAL A 27 20.08 6.11 4.37
N GLY A 28 19.88 5.00 5.09
CA GLY A 28 19.26 4.99 6.41
C GLY A 28 17.74 4.92 6.40
N ILE A 29 17.12 4.48 5.31
CA ILE A 29 15.69 4.15 5.29
C ILE A 29 15.46 2.89 6.14
N THR A 30 14.44 2.93 6.97
CA THR A 30 14.07 1.83 7.89
C THR A 30 12.76 1.17 7.50
N ASP A 31 11.89 1.87 6.78
CA ASP A 31 10.53 1.43 6.46
C ASP A 31 10.22 1.71 4.99
N ASP A 32 9.79 0.68 4.26
CA ASP A 32 9.41 0.80 2.85
C ASP A 32 7.95 0.36 2.65
N PHE A 33 7.16 1.20 1.98
CA PHE A 33 5.74 1.03 1.70
C PHE A 33 5.45 0.77 0.22
N THR A 34 6.45 0.31 -0.54
CA THR A 34 6.34 0.09 -1.98
C THR A 34 5.63 -1.21 -2.31
N MET A 35 5.74 -2.23 -1.44
CA MET A 35 5.38 -3.60 -1.76
C MET A 35 3.86 -3.81 -1.83
N GLY A 36 3.30 -3.57 -3.01
CA GLY A 36 1.92 -3.78 -3.39
C GLY A 36 1.81 -4.13 -4.87
N TYR A 37 0.66 -4.60 -5.29
CA TYR A 37 0.32 -4.75 -6.69
C TYR A 37 -0.24 -3.43 -7.25
N ALA A 38 0.09 -3.10 -8.50
CA ALA A 38 -0.50 -1.95 -9.17
C ALA A 38 -1.89 -2.27 -9.77
N ASP A 39 -2.11 -3.51 -10.15
CA ASP A 39 -3.26 -3.98 -10.92
C ASP A 39 -4.37 -4.62 -10.07
N VAL A 40 -4.09 -4.95 -8.81
CA VAL A 40 -5.07 -5.56 -7.90
C VAL A 40 -4.82 -5.14 -6.46
N ALA A 41 -5.87 -4.87 -5.70
CA ALA A 41 -5.77 -4.69 -4.25
C ALA A 41 -5.66 -6.05 -3.55
N GLY A 42 -4.80 -6.16 -2.53
CA GLY A 42 -4.58 -7.40 -1.80
C GLY A 42 -3.20 -7.49 -1.15
N PHE A 43 -2.79 -8.69 -0.81
CA PHE A 43 -1.58 -8.96 -0.01
C PHE A 43 -0.45 -9.53 -0.87
N ARG A 44 0.34 -8.67 -1.51
CA ARG A 44 1.47 -9.08 -2.37
C ARG A 44 2.51 -9.93 -1.64
N LEU A 45 2.73 -9.67 -0.35
CA LEU A 45 3.66 -10.44 0.48
C LEU A 45 3.01 -11.67 1.14
N GLY A 46 1.74 -11.97 0.82
CA GLY A 46 0.98 -13.05 1.46
C GLY A 46 0.64 -12.80 2.93
N THR A 47 0.87 -11.60 3.42
CA THR A 47 0.63 -11.18 4.81
C THR A 47 0.26 -9.71 4.87
N SER A 48 -0.40 -9.30 5.95
CA SER A 48 -0.64 -7.90 6.32
C SER A 48 0.32 -7.41 7.42
N TYR A 49 1.23 -8.25 7.88
CA TYR A 49 2.27 -7.82 8.82
C TYR A 49 3.48 -7.27 8.09
N PRO A 50 4.14 -6.22 8.64
CA PRO A 50 5.44 -5.80 8.15
C PRO A 50 6.45 -6.94 8.25
N VAL A 51 7.26 -7.11 7.20
CA VAL A 51 8.28 -8.15 7.13
C VAL A 51 9.64 -7.54 6.85
N ARG A 52 10.70 -8.13 7.42
CA ARG A 52 12.06 -7.70 7.08
C ARG A 52 12.43 -8.20 5.69
N TRP A 53 12.96 -7.29 4.88
CA TRP A 53 13.49 -7.66 3.57
C TRP A 53 14.71 -8.57 3.72
N ILE A 54 14.79 -9.59 2.87
CA ILE A 54 15.92 -10.49 2.77
C ILE A 54 16.64 -10.17 1.46
N ASN A 55 17.91 -9.76 1.55
CA ASN A 55 18.72 -9.56 0.36
C ASN A 55 18.96 -10.91 -0.35
N PRO A 56 18.46 -11.10 -1.59
CA PRO A 56 18.53 -12.40 -2.27
C PRO A 56 19.96 -12.80 -2.66
N VAL A 57 20.88 -11.85 -2.76
CA VAL A 57 22.28 -12.09 -3.11
C VAL A 57 23.10 -12.47 -1.87
N THR A 58 23.03 -11.65 -0.82
CA THR A 58 23.83 -11.88 0.40
C THR A 58 23.15 -12.82 1.37
N ARG A 59 21.85 -13.11 1.21
CA ARG A 59 21.00 -13.93 2.09
C ARG A 59 20.95 -13.40 3.53
N ARG A 60 21.15 -12.10 3.72
CA ARG A 60 21.08 -11.44 5.02
C ARG A 60 19.78 -10.69 5.17
N LEU A 61 19.24 -10.69 6.40
CA LEU A 61 18.14 -9.82 6.77
C LEU A 61 18.62 -8.37 6.78
N SER A 62 17.86 -7.51 6.13
CA SER A 62 18.03 -6.07 6.13
C SER A 62 17.48 -5.44 7.41
N SER A 63 17.87 -4.21 7.68
CA SER A 63 17.24 -3.36 8.69
C SER A 63 15.86 -2.85 8.24
N ILE A 64 15.55 -2.89 6.94
CA ILE A 64 14.32 -2.36 6.35
C ILE A 64 13.14 -3.28 6.65
N LEU A 65 12.06 -2.68 7.18
CA LEU A 65 10.73 -3.29 7.25
C LEU A 65 9.95 -2.93 5.97
N GLN A 66 9.45 -3.95 5.28
CA GLN A 66 8.50 -3.79 4.17
C GLN A 66 7.08 -3.84 4.73
N HIS A 67 6.34 -2.74 4.57
CA HIS A 67 4.93 -2.62 4.95
C HIS A 67 4.06 -2.96 3.74
N PRO A 68 3.25 -4.03 3.80
CA PRO A 68 2.41 -4.43 2.66
C PRO A 68 1.41 -3.34 2.30
N LEU A 69 1.43 -2.86 1.05
CA LEU A 69 0.38 -2.01 0.52
C LEU A 69 -0.83 -2.89 0.19
N THR A 70 -1.95 -2.63 0.85
CA THR A 70 -3.15 -3.46 0.72
C THR A 70 -4.11 -2.93 -0.34
N ILE A 71 -4.40 -1.62 -0.33
CA ILE A 71 -5.39 -1.02 -1.24
C ILE A 71 -4.80 0.24 -1.86
N MET A 72 -4.87 0.33 -3.20
CA MET A 72 -4.57 1.54 -3.95
C MET A 72 -5.80 1.95 -4.77
N ASP A 73 -6.12 3.24 -4.77
CA ASP A 73 -7.28 3.81 -5.45
C ASP A 73 -7.34 3.46 -6.95
N CYS A 74 -6.24 3.68 -7.68
CA CYS A 74 -6.17 3.38 -9.10
C CYS A 74 -6.38 1.89 -9.42
N SER A 75 -5.94 0.98 -8.55
CA SER A 75 -6.16 -0.46 -8.74
C SER A 75 -7.64 -0.81 -8.77
N LEU A 76 -8.47 -0.13 -7.98
CA LEU A 76 -9.89 -0.42 -7.87
C LEU A 76 -10.69 0.06 -9.10
N GLU A 77 -10.47 1.32 -9.53
CA GLU A 77 -11.34 2.00 -10.50
C GLU A 77 -10.87 1.87 -11.95
N GLU A 78 -9.57 1.86 -12.21
CA GLU A 78 -9.08 1.88 -13.59
C GLU A 78 -9.45 0.60 -14.35
N LYS A 79 -10.10 0.79 -15.52
CA LYS A 79 -10.58 -0.33 -16.36
C LYS A 79 -9.48 -1.29 -16.84
N LYS A 80 -8.24 -0.80 -16.94
CA LYS A 80 -7.07 -1.64 -17.27
C LYS A 80 -6.64 -2.53 -16.10
N TYR A 81 -7.16 -2.28 -14.91
CA TYR A 81 -6.92 -3.02 -13.68
C TYR A 81 -8.20 -3.74 -13.25
N MET A 82 -8.68 -3.52 -12.02
CA MET A 82 -9.89 -4.19 -11.53
C MET A 82 -11.18 -3.63 -12.13
N GLY A 83 -11.24 -2.33 -12.47
CA GLY A 83 -12.38 -1.68 -13.14
C GLY A 83 -13.70 -1.80 -12.39
N LEU A 84 -13.65 -1.79 -11.06
CA LEU A 84 -14.81 -2.02 -10.20
C LEU A 84 -15.77 -0.83 -10.19
N SER A 85 -17.07 -1.10 -10.07
CA SER A 85 -18.07 -0.12 -9.66
C SER A 85 -17.84 0.32 -8.21
N TYR A 86 -18.53 1.39 -7.78
CA TYR A 86 -18.45 1.85 -6.39
C TYR A 86 -18.82 0.76 -5.39
N GLU A 87 -19.92 0.06 -5.64
CA GLU A 87 -20.46 -0.98 -4.77
C GLU A 87 -19.50 -2.18 -4.67
N GLU A 88 -18.93 -2.60 -5.80
CA GLU A 88 -17.94 -3.68 -5.84
C GLU A 88 -16.66 -3.28 -5.13
N ALA A 89 -16.14 -2.07 -5.39
CA ALA A 89 -14.92 -1.55 -4.75
C ALA A 89 -15.11 -1.40 -3.24
N GLN A 90 -16.29 -0.95 -2.79
CA GLN A 90 -16.63 -0.86 -1.37
C GLN A 90 -16.63 -2.26 -0.71
N ALA A 91 -17.37 -3.20 -1.28
CA ALA A 91 -17.46 -4.56 -0.73
C ALA A 91 -16.09 -5.25 -0.70
N TYR A 92 -15.31 -5.11 -1.77
CA TYR A 92 -13.97 -5.68 -1.87
C TYR A 92 -13.02 -5.09 -0.83
N SER A 93 -13.02 -3.76 -0.70
CA SER A 93 -12.16 -3.05 0.26
C SER A 93 -12.52 -3.40 1.71
N LEU A 94 -13.81 -3.46 2.04
CA LEU A 94 -14.26 -3.84 3.38
C LEU A 94 -13.87 -5.28 3.73
N ASN A 95 -13.92 -6.19 2.78
CA ASN A 95 -13.47 -7.58 2.97
C ASN A 95 -11.96 -7.63 3.30
N LEU A 96 -11.12 -6.88 2.57
CA LEU A 96 -9.68 -6.81 2.88
C LEU A 96 -9.42 -6.20 4.27
N ILE A 97 -10.16 -5.15 4.62
CA ILE A 97 -10.06 -4.52 5.96
C ILE A 97 -10.42 -5.53 7.06
N GLU A 98 -11.48 -6.31 6.87
CA GLU A 98 -11.90 -7.34 7.81
C GLU A 98 -10.83 -8.44 7.96
N GLN A 99 -10.24 -8.89 6.86
CA GLN A 99 -9.13 -9.87 6.91
C GLN A 99 -7.95 -9.33 7.73
N VAL A 100 -7.55 -8.06 7.53
CA VAL A 100 -6.50 -7.43 8.32
C VAL A 100 -6.86 -7.35 9.80
N LYS A 101 -8.10 -6.93 10.12
CA LYS A 101 -8.60 -6.85 11.51
C LYS A 101 -8.59 -8.23 12.19
N ASN A 102 -9.03 -9.28 11.50
CA ASN A 102 -9.12 -10.63 12.04
C ASN A 102 -7.78 -11.21 12.47
N VAL A 103 -6.69 -10.79 11.82
CA VAL A 103 -5.33 -11.24 12.17
C VAL A 103 -4.56 -10.22 13.01
N GLY A 104 -5.12 -9.02 13.24
CA GLY A 104 -4.42 -7.93 13.94
C GLY A 104 -3.23 -7.37 13.17
N GLY A 105 -3.29 -7.41 11.85
CA GLY A 105 -2.25 -6.93 10.95
C GLY A 105 -2.26 -5.42 10.74
N GLU A 106 -1.43 -4.94 9.82
CA GLU A 106 -1.35 -3.55 9.40
C GLU A 106 -2.13 -3.33 8.10
N LEU A 107 -2.94 -2.28 8.04
CA LEU A 107 -3.63 -1.84 6.84
C LEU A 107 -2.92 -0.62 6.24
N THR A 108 -2.41 -0.75 5.03
CA THR A 108 -1.82 0.36 4.29
C THR A 108 -2.69 0.72 3.09
N LEU A 109 -3.09 1.99 3.02
CA LEU A 109 -3.82 2.58 1.91
C LEU A 109 -2.91 3.53 1.12
N LEU A 110 -3.05 3.52 -0.20
CA LEU A 110 -2.48 4.53 -1.09
C LEU A 110 -3.62 5.23 -1.85
N TRP A 111 -3.72 6.54 -1.66
CA TRP A 111 -4.74 7.36 -2.32
C TRP A 111 -4.10 8.57 -2.96
N HIS A 112 -4.32 8.78 -4.26
CA HIS A 112 -3.77 9.91 -4.97
C HIS A 112 -4.59 11.17 -4.67
N ASN A 113 -3.93 12.32 -4.63
CA ASN A 113 -4.60 13.61 -4.42
C ASN A 113 -5.65 13.89 -5.51
N THR A 114 -5.41 13.49 -6.75
CA THR A 114 -6.35 13.60 -7.87
C THR A 114 -7.64 12.83 -7.64
N SER A 115 -7.57 11.66 -7.03
CA SER A 115 -8.72 10.82 -6.68
C SER A 115 -9.54 11.39 -5.51
N ALA A 116 -8.94 12.27 -4.71
CA ALA A 116 -9.60 12.92 -3.57
C ALA A 116 -10.25 14.27 -3.93
N MET A 117 -10.07 14.79 -5.15
CA MET A 117 -10.62 16.08 -5.60
C MET A 117 -12.14 16.02 -5.80
N GLU A 118 -12.85 17.13 -5.50
CA GLU A 118 -14.31 17.22 -5.61
C GLU A 118 -14.84 17.00 -7.04
N ASN A 119 -14.08 17.43 -8.04
CA ASN A 119 -14.47 17.42 -9.45
C ASN A 119 -13.79 16.29 -10.23
N SER A 120 -13.33 15.24 -9.57
CA SER A 120 -12.61 14.13 -10.24
C SER A 120 -13.48 13.31 -11.19
N GLY A 121 -14.82 13.39 -11.07
CA GLY A 121 -15.75 12.51 -11.78
C GLY A 121 -15.70 11.04 -11.32
N SER A 122 -14.84 10.74 -10.36
CA SER A 122 -14.57 9.42 -9.79
C SER A 122 -15.34 9.21 -8.49
N TYR A 123 -15.71 7.97 -8.21
CA TYR A 123 -16.30 7.60 -6.93
C TYR A 123 -15.26 7.48 -5.79
N LEU A 124 -13.98 7.52 -6.10
CA LEU A 124 -12.89 7.20 -5.16
C LEU A 124 -12.86 8.11 -3.93
N ARG A 125 -13.21 9.39 -4.08
CA ARG A 125 -13.34 10.30 -2.91
C ARG A 125 -14.41 9.83 -1.94
N LYS A 126 -15.58 9.44 -2.46
CA LYS A 126 -16.69 8.91 -1.65
C LYS A 126 -16.29 7.62 -0.96
N LEU A 127 -15.61 6.73 -1.71
CA LEU A 127 -15.09 5.47 -1.18
C LEU A 127 -14.09 5.72 -0.06
N TYR A 128 -13.11 6.61 -0.26
CA TYR A 128 -12.12 6.94 0.76
C TYR A 128 -12.76 7.40 2.07
N SER A 129 -13.70 8.36 1.98
CA SER A 129 -14.42 8.85 3.16
C SER A 129 -15.21 7.73 3.86
N HIS A 130 -15.82 6.82 3.09
CA HIS A 130 -16.54 5.68 3.64
C HIS A 130 -15.58 4.73 4.39
N LEU A 131 -14.45 4.36 3.77
CA LEU A 131 -13.47 3.47 4.41
C LEU A 131 -12.89 4.07 5.70
N LEU A 132 -12.58 5.37 5.71
CA LEU A 132 -12.09 6.04 6.92
C LEU A 132 -13.15 6.02 8.05
N ASN A 133 -14.41 6.23 7.72
CA ASN A 133 -15.51 6.16 8.70
C ASN A 133 -15.66 4.75 9.26
N GLU A 134 -15.53 3.70 8.43
CA GLU A 134 -15.57 2.30 8.90
C GLU A 134 -14.37 1.96 9.80
N LEU A 135 -13.19 2.47 9.47
CA LEU A 135 -11.98 2.29 10.29
C LEU A 135 -12.02 3.04 11.61
N ALA A 136 -12.77 4.15 11.69
CA ALA A 136 -12.93 4.94 12.93
C ALA A 136 -13.95 4.33 13.91
N LYS A 137 -14.77 3.37 13.47
CA LYS A 137 -15.68 2.65 14.37
C LYS A 137 -14.88 1.72 15.26
N LYS A 138 -15.00 1.94 16.60
CA LYS A 138 -14.36 1.10 17.61
C LYS A 138 -15.12 -0.22 17.80
#